data_5689a78e917e5d7acf70d22ba1bc979c
#
_entry.id   5689a78e917e5d7acf70d22ba1bc979c
#
_cell.length_a   1.000
_cell.length_b   1.000
_cell.length_c   1.000
_cell.angle_alpha   90.00
_cell.angle_beta   90.00
_cell.angle_gamma   90.00
#
_symmetry.space_group_name_H-M   'P 1'
#
loop_
_entity.id
_entity.type
_entity.pdbx_description
1 polymer ?
#
loop_
_entity_poly.entity_id
_entity_poly.type
_entity_poly.pdbx_seq_one_letter_code
_entity_poly.pdbx_strand_id
1 'polypeptide(L)'
;TRPQSEIPPTDEYAQFSGIYPHLAMFNTTRPIECGVGAVVNWADRLWAVTYSPYHPRASTDKLFQIDDSYRIFVHPESVGGTPANRMIHEESGQLLIGPYLIDEQRNVRVIPPRVMPGRLTGNARHLTDPENKVYYATMEEGFYEVNVHSLEVKTLSRDRSNFAHGNHGKG
;
A
#
# COMPACT_ATOMS: atom_id res chain seq x y z
N THR A 1 -16.95 22.63 9.50
CA THR A 1 -17.32 21.22 9.29
C THR A 1 -18.24 21.18 8.09
N ARG A 2 -17.71 20.80 6.94
CA ARG A 2 -18.52 20.46 5.79
C ARG A 2 -19.30 19.20 6.18
N PRO A 3 -20.63 19.14 6.01
CA PRO A 3 -21.33 17.90 6.21
C PRO A 3 -20.73 16.86 5.27
N GLN A 4 -20.49 15.66 5.77
CA GLN A 4 -20.26 14.52 4.90
C GLN A 4 -21.45 14.50 3.95
N SER A 5 -21.19 14.75 2.66
CA SER A 5 -22.21 14.57 1.66
C SER A 5 -22.67 13.13 1.76
N GLU A 6 -23.94 12.94 2.00
CA GLU A 6 -24.57 11.64 1.89
C GLU A 6 -24.11 11.03 0.58
N ILE A 7 -23.54 9.84 0.65
CA ILE A 7 -23.17 9.06 -0.53
C ILE A 7 -24.48 8.87 -1.30
N PRO A 8 -24.64 9.40 -2.51
CA PRO A 8 -25.86 9.17 -3.26
C PRO A 8 -26.02 7.67 -3.44
N PRO A 9 -27.26 7.18 -3.43
CA PRO A 9 -27.55 5.79 -3.70
C PRO A 9 -26.84 5.39 -4.99
N THR A 10 -26.16 4.28 -4.96
CA THR A 10 -25.14 3.79 -5.89
C THR A 10 -25.58 3.56 -7.33
N ASP A 11 -26.79 3.95 -7.70
CA ASP A 11 -27.38 3.54 -8.96
C ASP A 11 -27.17 4.55 -10.12
N GLU A 12 -26.61 5.72 -9.86
CA GLU A 12 -26.53 6.70 -10.94
C GLU A 12 -25.14 7.30 -11.22
N TYR A 13 -24.25 7.51 -10.24
CA TYR A 13 -22.95 8.13 -10.54
C TYR A 13 -21.87 7.75 -9.53
N ALA A 14 -20.80 7.16 -9.99
CA ALA A 14 -19.52 7.26 -9.30
C ALA A 14 -18.82 8.54 -9.75
N GLN A 15 -19.00 9.63 -9.04
CA GLN A 15 -18.25 10.85 -9.30
C GLN A 15 -16.89 10.78 -8.62
N PHE A 16 -15.87 10.54 -9.38
CA PHE A 16 -14.49 10.75 -8.97
C PHE A 16 -14.12 12.22 -9.18
N SER A 17 -14.48 13.08 -8.26
CA SER A 17 -13.90 14.41 -8.23
C SER A 17 -12.50 14.33 -7.64
N GLY A 18 -11.57 15.12 -8.12
CA GLY A 18 -10.12 15.00 -7.90
C GLY A 18 -9.59 15.00 -6.46
N ILE A 19 -10.44 14.99 -5.47
CA ILE A 19 -10.14 14.69 -4.08
C ILE A 19 -10.99 13.48 -3.70
N TYR A 20 -10.86 12.38 -4.28
CA TYR A 20 -11.58 11.12 -4.03
C TYR A 20 -12.20 11.04 -2.61
N PRO A 21 -13.17 11.89 -2.25
CA PRO A 21 -13.69 11.92 -0.88
C PRO A 21 -14.52 10.68 -0.56
N HIS A 22 -14.85 9.90 -1.59
CA HIS A 22 -15.57 8.63 -1.40
C HIS A 22 -14.63 7.46 -1.16
N LEU A 23 -13.39 7.63 -1.59
CA LEU A 23 -12.28 6.86 -1.09
C LEU A 23 -11.79 7.43 0.25
N ALA A 24 -12.52 8.35 0.86
CA ALA A 24 -12.36 8.68 2.27
C ALA A 24 -12.76 7.49 3.14
N MET A 25 -12.21 6.42 2.79
CA MET A 25 -12.01 5.18 3.45
C MET A 25 -11.20 5.39 4.71
N PHE A 26 -11.04 6.65 5.09
CA PHE A 26 -10.23 7.08 6.21
C PHE A 26 -11.07 7.07 7.45
N ASN A 27 -10.77 6.18 8.28
CA ASN A 27 -11.18 6.29 9.65
C ASN A 27 -10.21 7.21 10.38
N THR A 28 -10.17 8.47 10.01
CA THR A 28 -9.37 9.45 10.71
C THR A 28 -10.19 10.10 11.80
N THR A 29 -9.92 9.74 13.01
CA THR A 29 -10.41 10.45 14.19
C THR A 29 -9.68 11.79 14.39
N ARG A 30 -8.71 12.12 13.54
CA ARG A 30 -7.94 13.38 13.60
C ARG A 30 -7.69 13.92 12.20
N PRO A 31 -7.73 15.25 12.01
CA PRO A 31 -7.38 15.90 10.76
C PRO A 31 -5.85 15.92 10.60
N ILE A 32 -5.29 14.76 10.28
CA ILE A 32 -3.87 14.59 10.00
C ILE A 32 -3.77 14.36 8.50
N GLU A 33 -2.64 14.69 7.92
CA GLU A 33 -2.34 14.34 6.54
C GLU A 33 -2.54 12.84 6.35
N CYS A 34 -3.43 12.51 5.44
CA CYS A 34 -3.73 11.13 5.05
C CYS A 34 -4.16 11.14 3.60
N GLY A 35 -4.08 10.00 2.94
CA GLY A 35 -4.42 9.94 1.53
C GLY A 35 -4.42 8.54 0.96
N VAL A 36 -4.58 8.48 -0.35
CA VAL A 36 -4.36 7.26 -1.12
C VAL A 36 -2.86 7.18 -1.44
N GLY A 37 -2.19 6.16 -0.96
CA GLY A 37 -0.77 5.96 -1.17
C GLY A 37 -0.44 5.38 -2.54
N ALA A 38 -1.26 4.44 -3.00
CA ALA A 38 -1.12 3.85 -4.32
C ALA A 38 -2.47 3.34 -4.84
N VAL A 39 -2.60 3.36 -6.17
CA VAL A 39 -3.75 2.81 -6.89
C VAL A 39 -3.22 2.02 -8.09
N VAL A 40 -3.73 0.80 -8.30
CA VAL A 40 -3.31 -0.06 -9.41
C VAL A 40 -4.48 -0.89 -9.92
N ASN A 41 -4.64 -0.99 -11.23
CA ASN A 41 -5.53 -1.97 -11.85
C ASN A 41 -4.82 -3.33 -11.95
N TRP A 42 -5.40 -4.35 -11.36
CA TRP A 42 -4.86 -5.71 -11.35
C TRP A 42 -5.96 -6.75 -11.22
N ALA A 43 -5.89 -7.82 -12.00
CA ALA A 43 -6.83 -8.96 -11.95
C ALA A 43 -8.30 -8.50 -11.98
N ASP A 44 -8.63 -7.62 -12.92
CA ASP A 44 -9.97 -7.04 -13.14
C ASP A 44 -10.54 -6.29 -11.91
N ARG A 45 -9.66 -5.72 -11.11
CA ARG A 45 -10.01 -4.88 -9.95
C ARG A 45 -9.09 -3.67 -9.86
N LEU A 46 -9.63 -2.60 -9.31
CA LEU A 46 -8.82 -1.49 -8.87
C LEU A 46 -8.43 -1.72 -7.41
N TRP A 47 -7.15 -1.77 -7.16
CA TRP A 47 -6.59 -1.91 -5.82
C TRP A 47 -6.08 -0.57 -5.33
N ALA A 48 -6.36 -0.26 -4.08
CA ALA A 48 -5.90 0.97 -3.46
C ALA A 48 -5.44 0.71 -2.02
N VAL A 49 -4.41 1.43 -1.62
CA VAL A 49 -3.97 1.47 -0.22
C VAL A 49 -4.04 2.91 0.28
N THR A 50 -4.51 3.08 1.49
CA THR A 50 -4.46 4.38 2.18
C THR A 50 -3.25 4.44 3.09
N TYR A 51 -2.86 5.65 3.47
CA TYR A 51 -1.71 5.88 4.33
C TYR A 51 -1.99 6.93 5.39
N SER A 52 -1.32 6.76 6.52
CA SER A 52 -1.27 7.73 7.61
C SER A 52 0.19 7.98 7.97
N PRO A 53 0.75 9.15 7.62
CA PRO A 53 2.19 9.39 7.69
C PRO A 53 2.76 9.35 9.11
N TYR A 54 1.92 9.53 10.10
CA TYR A 54 2.32 9.53 11.52
C TYR A 54 2.16 8.18 12.23
N HIS A 55 1.64 7.18 11.51
CA HIS A 55 1.41 5.84 12.05
C HIS A 55 2.00 4.78 11.12
N PRO A 56 3.32 4.67 11.06
CA PRO A 56 3.99 3.75 10.14
C PRO A 56 3.73 2.27 10.47
N ARG A 57 3.11 1.99 11.61
CA ARG A 57 2.75 0.64 12.04
C ARG A 57 1.34 0.62 12.59
N ALA A 58 0.60 -0.43 12.27
CA ALA A 58 -0.71 -0.72 12.86
C ALA A 58 -1.72 0.44 12.84
N SER A 59 -1.68 1.27 11.79
CA SER A 59 -2.71 2.28 11.57
C SER A 59 -4.03 1.62 11.16
N THR A 60 -5.11 2.40 11.14
CA THR A 60 -6.42 1.94 10.65
C THR A 60 -6.54 1.93 9.13
N ASP A 61 -5.47 2.30 8.44
CA ASP A 61 -5.42 2.31 6.97
C ASP A 61 -5.58 0.90 6.40
N LYS A 62 -6.17 0.81 5.21
CA LYS A 62 -6.66 -0.43 4.65
C LYS A 62 -6.15 -0.66 3.23
N LEU A 63 -6.17 -1.94 2.85
CA LEU A 63 -6.17 -2.37 1.48
C LEU A 63 -7.61 -2.44 0.99
N PHE A 64 -7.88 -1.79 -0.14
CA PHE A 64 -9.19 -1.76 -0.78
C PHE A 64 -9.14 -2.44 -2.13
N GLN A 65 -10.20 -3.16 -2.43
CA GLN A 65 -10.51 -3.72 -3.73
C GLN A 65 -11.78 -3.07 -4.26
N ILE A 66 -11.76 -2.57 -5.47
CA ILE A 66 -12.89 -1.87 -6.11
C ILE A 66 -13.23 -2.63 -7.40
N ASP A 67 -14.48 -2.99 -7.58
CA ASP A 67 -14.96 -3.70 -8.77
C ASP A 67 -15.39 -2.73 -9.90
N ASP A 68 -15.82 -3.30 -11.02
CA ASP A 68 -16.30 -2.58 -12.20
C ASP A 68 -17.61 -1.80 -11.96
N SER A 69 -18.34 -2.16 -10.94
CA SER A 69 -19.53 -1.44 -10.46
C SER A 69 -19.20 -0.40 -9.39
N TYR A 70 -17.91 -0.11 -9.19
CA TYR A 70 -17.38 0.82 -8.19
C TYR A 70 -17.71 0.46 -6.74
N ARG A 71 -18.05 -0.79 -6.45
CA ARG A 71 -18.25 -1.24 -5.09
C ARG A 71 -16.90 -1.44 -4.43
N ILE A 72 -16.76 -0.93 -3.22
CA ILE A 72 -15.52 -0.92 -2.45
C ILE A 72 -15.57 -2.02 -1.41
N PHE A 73 -14.54 -2.86 -1.41
CA PHE A 73 -14.33 -3.91 -0.43
C PHE A 73 -13.06 -3.62 0.37
N VAL A 74 -13.19 -3.66 1.68
CA VAL A 74 -12.04 -3.63 2.58
C VAL A 74 -11.49 -5.03 2.71
N HIS A 75 -10.20 -5.19 2.39
CA HIS A 75 -9.59 -6.50 2.46
C HIS A 75 -9.29 -6.92 3.92
N PRO A 76 -9.63 -8.15 4.33
CA PRO A 76 -9.46 -8.60 5.72
C PRO A 76 -7.98 -8.66 6.15
N GLU A 77 -7.05 -8.86 5.20
CA GLU A 77 -5.61 -8.90 5.46
C GLU A 77 -4.97 -7.52 5.69
N SER A 78 -5.75 -6.47 5.76
CA SER A 78 -5.26 -5.12 5.99
C SER A 78 -4.48 -4.99 7.31
N VAL A 79 -3.22 -4.57 7.23
CA VAL A 79 -2.32 -4.43 8.39
C VAL A 79 -2.00 -2.98 8.76
N GLY A 80 -2.52 -2.03 8.00
CA GLY A 80 -2.23 -0.61 8.18
C GLY A 80 -0.81 -0.24 7.72
N GLY A 81 -0.33 0.90 8.17
CA GLY A 81 0.99 1.41 7.83
C GLY A 81 0.95 2.68 6.99
N THR A 82 2.06 2.99 6.34
CA THR A 82 2.19 4.14 5.45
C THR A 82 2.71 3.67 4.08
N PRO A 83 1.90 2.93 3.32
CA PRO A 83 2.31 2.40 2.03
C PRO A 83 2.12 3.45 0.92
N ALA A 84 3.12 3.57 0.05
CA ALA A 84 3.05 4.35 -1.19
C ALA A 84 3.69 3.63 -2.38
N ASN A 85 4.28 2.48 -2.14
CA ASN A 85 4.90 1.65 -3.16
C ASN A 85 3.89 0.85 -3.96
N ARG A 86 4.19 0.62 -5.22
CA ARG A 86 3.46 -0.28 -6.11
C ARG A 86 4.33 -0.79 -7.23
N MET A 87 4.12 -2.02 -7.64
CA MET A 87 4.74 -2.62 -8.82
C MET A 87 3.93 -3.83 -9.29
N ILE A 88 3.70 -3.95 -10.58
CA ILE A 88 3.32 -5.22 -11.18
C ILE A 88 4.61 -5.99 -11.44
N HIS A 89 4.76 -7.12 -10.78
CA HIS A 89 5.86 -8.03 -10.96
C HIS A 89 5.44 -9.13 -11.94
N GLU A 90 5.73 -8.88 -13.20
CA GLU A 90 5.29 -9.73 -14.33
C GLU A 90 5.85 -11.15 -14.22
N GLU A 91 7.10 -11.27 -13.74
CA GLU A 91 7.82 -12.52 -13.63
C GLU A 91 7.12 -13.53 -12.70
N SER A 92 6.43 -13.05 -11.68
CA SER A 92 5.70 -13.92 -10.74
C SER A 92 4.18 -13.81 -10.87
N GLY A 93 3.67 -12.97 -11.80
CA GLY A 93 2.24 -12.75 -11.96
C GLY A 93 1.58 -12.15 -10.71
N GLN A 94 2.21 -11.16 -10.07
CA GLN A 94 1.72 -10.57 -8.84
C GLN A 94 1.73 -9.05 -8.88
N LEU A 95 0.73 -8.44 -8.26
CA LEU A 95 0.78 -7.04 -7.87
C LEU A 95 1.42 -6.93 -6.48
N LEU A 96 2.43 -6.07 -6.37
CA LEU A 96 2.99 -5.60 -5.11
C LEU A 96 2.42 -4.20 -4.84
N ILE A 97 1.71 -4.04 -3.74
CA ILE A 97 1.13 -2.75 -3.33
C ILE A 97 1.19 -2.64 -1.81
N GLY A 98 1.91 -1.64 -1.27
CA GLY A 98 2.23 -1.65 0.15
C GLY A 98 2.99 -2.92 0.55
N PRO A 99 2.66 -3.53 1.69
CA PRO A 99 3.21 -4.82 2.13
C PRO A 99 2.50 -6.03 1.51
N TYR A 100 1.55 -5.81 0.59
CA TYR A 100 0.70 -6.86 0.02
C TYR A 100 1.26 -7.38 -1.30
N LEU A 101 1.20 -8.70 -1.49
CA LEU A 101 1.43 -9.38 -2.75
C LEU A 101 0.13 -10.07 -3.16
N ILE A 102 -0.38 -9.73 -4.33
CA ILE A 102 -1.70 -10.12 -4.82
C ILE A 102 -1.55 -10.87 -6.13
N ASP A 103 -1.97 -12.12 -6.18
CA ASP A 103 -1.90 -12.93 -7.39
C ASP A 103 -3.07 -12.64 -8.37
N GLU A 104 -3.04 -13.27 -9.53
CA GLU A 104 -4.09 -13.14 -10.56
C GLU A 104 -5.45 -13.67 -10.09
N GLN A 105 -5.48 -14.56 -9.13
CA GLN A 105 -6.70 -15.07 -8.51
C GLN A 105 -7.20 -14.18 -7.38
N ARG A 106 -6.50 -13.06 -7.11
CA ARG A 106 -6.79 -12.08 -6.06
C ARG A 106 -6.57 -12.58 -4.63
N ASN A 107 -5.77 -13.64 -4.47
CA ASN A 107 -5.31 -14.02 -3.15
C ASN A 107 -4.28 -13.00 -2.65
N VAL A 108 -4.46 -12.55 -1.43
CA VAL A 108 -3.59 -11.55 -0.80
C VAL A 108 -2.68 -12.22 0.22
N ARG A 109 -1.38 -11.99 0.07
CA ARG A 109 -0.37 -12.35 1.06
C ARG A 109 0.25 -11.07 1.61
N VAL A 110 0.66 -11.09 2.86
CA VAL A 110 1.12 -9.90 3.58
C VAL A 110 2.51 -10.12 4.13
N ILE A 111 3.41 -9.17 3.89
CA ILE A 111 4.69 -9.09 4.60
C ILE A 111 4.43 -8.45 5.96
N PRO A 112 4.64 -9.17 7.07
CA PRO A 112 4.35 -8.61 8.38
C PRO A 112 5.21 -7.37 8.68
N PRO A 113 4.65 -6.27 9.23
CA PRO A 113 5.41 -5.06 9.56
C PRO A 113 6.59 -5.27 10.51
N ARG A 114 6.57 -6.37 11.28
CA ARG A 114 7.68 -6.70 12.20
C ARG A 114 8.96 -7.15 11.48
N VAL A 115 8.84 -7.74 10.27
CA VAL A 115 10.00 -8.22 9.50
C VAL A 115 10.48 -7.21 8.46
N MET A 116 9.60 -6.32 8.04
CA MET A 116 9.92 -5.21 7.13
C MET A 116 9.31 -3.93 7.69
N PRO A 117 9.93 -3.34 8.72
CA PRO A 117 9.44 -2.11 9.31
C PRO A 117 9.70 -0.90 8.40
N GLY A 118 8.97 0.18 8.66
CA GLY A 118 9.14 1.46 7.98
C GLY A 118 7.96 1.84 7.10
N ARG A 119 8.03 3.06 6.59
CA ARG A 119 7.07 3.57 5.61
C ARG A 119 7.53 3.14 4.22
N LEU A 120 6.73 2.27 3.58
CA LEU A 120 7.08 1.67 2.31
C LEU A 120 6.92 2.67 1.17
N THR A 121 8.00 3.06 0.52
CA THR A 121 8.02 4.14 -0.47
C THR A 121 8.29 3.68 -1.90
N GLY A 122 8.99 2.58 -2.08
CA GLY A 122 9.35 2.13 -3.42
C GLY A 122 9.59 0.64 -3.54
N ASN A 123 9.49 0.16 -4.79
CA ASN A 123 9.88 -1.18 -5.22
C ASN A 123 10.78 -1.10 -6.44
N ALA A 124 11.64 -2.09 -6.59
CA ALA A 124 12.39 -2.31 -7.81
C ALA A 124 12.56 -3.81 -8.07
N ARG A 125 12.68 -4.19 -9.35
CA ARG A 125 13.07 -5.55 -9.73
C ARG A 125 14.47 -5.86 -9.23
N HIS A 126 14.70 -7.10 -8.84
CA HIS A 126 16.01 -7.52 -8.37
C HIS A 126 17.02 -7.55 -9.51
N LEU A 127 18.25 -7.09 -9.28
CA LEU A 127 19.27 -6.93 -10.31
C LEU A 127 19.76 -8.23 -10.93
N THR A 128 19.78 -9.33 -10.15
CA THR A 128 20.38 -10.60 -10.57
C THR A 128 19.43 -11.80 -10.46
N ASP A 129 18.29 -11.64 -9.83
CA ASP A 129 17.28 -12.69 -9.61
C ASP A 129 15.87 -12.10 -9.67
N PRO A 130 15.47 -11.47 -10.81
CA PRO A 130 14.19 -10.79 -10.91
C PRO A 130 12.99 -11.74 -10.91
N GLU A 131 13.17 -13.02 -11.21
CA GLU A 131 12.08 -14.00 -11.19
C GLU A 131 11.59 -14.30 -9.76
N ASN A 132 12.49 -14.22 -8.79
CA ASN A 132 12.20 -14.65 -7.43
C ASN A 132 12.20 -13.51 -6.42
N LYS A 133 12.79 -12.36 -6.74
CA LYS A 133 13.08 -11.33 -5.75
C LYS A 133 12.80 -9.92 -6.25
N VAL A 134 12.51 -9.07 -5.28
CA VAL A 134 12.32 -7.64 -5.48
C VAL A 134 12.99 -6.86 -4.35
N TYR A 135 13.27 -5.60 -4.63
CA TYR A 135 13.70 -4.66 -3.60
C TYR A 135 12.52 -3.86 -3.06
N TYR A 136 12.59 -3.56 -1.76
CA TYR A 136 11.72 -2.62 -1.08
C TYR A 136 12.56 -1.52 -0.43
N ALA A 137 12.15 -0.28 -0.63
CA ALA A 137 12.70 0.88 0.05
C ALA A 137 11.70 1.42 1.07
N THR A 138 12.23 1.88 2.18
CA THR A 138 11.46 2.59 3.20
C THR A 138 12.00 4.00 3.39
N MET A 139 11.19 4.87 3.98
CA MET A 139 11.59 6.25 4.21
C MET A 139 12.65 6.39 5.31
N GLU A 140 12.62 5.53 6.36
CA GLU A 140 13.41 5.75 7.57
C GLU A 140 14.03 4.49 8.21
N GLU A 141 13.73 3.29 7.73
CA GLU A 141 14.17 2.07 8.42
C GLU A 141 15.20 1.25 7.64
N GLY A 142 15.13 1.30 6.32
CA GLY A 142 16.11 0.58 5.52
C GLY A 142 15.67 0.17 4.13
N PHE A 143 16.52 -0.68 3.57
CA PHE A 143 16.37 -1.25 2.24
C PHE A 143 16.38 -2.78 2.35
N TYR A 144 15.44 -3.42 1.70
CA TYR A 144 15.16 -4.84 1.86
C TYR A 144 15.15 -5.57 0.53
N GLU A 145 15.56 -6.83 0.55
CA GLU A 145 15.32 -7.83 -0.48
C GLU A 145 14.20 -8.74 -0.01
N VAL A 146 13.23 -8.98 -0.86
CA VAL A 146 12.07 -9.83 -0.57
C VAL A 146 11.94 -10.91 -1.63
N ASN A 147 11.83 -12.17 -1.20
CA ASN A 147 11.45 -13.26 -2.09
C ASN A 147 9.93 -13.24 -2.29
N VAL A 148 9.48 -13.10 -3.54
CA VAL A 148 8.06 -12.93 -3.90
C VAL A 148 7.23 -14.21 -3.72
N HIS A 149 7.88 -15.36 -3.59
CA HIS A 149 7.20 -16.64 -3.40
C HIS A 149 7.09 -17.04 -1.93
N SER A 150 8.18 -16.94 -1.17
CA SER A 150 8.23 -17.32 0.25
C SER A 150 7.88 -16.19 1.22
N LEU A 151 7.92 -14.94 0.78
CA LEU A 151 7.87 -13.71 1.59
C LEU A 151 9.04 -13.58 2.58
N GLU A 152 10.12 -14.29 2.33
CA GLU A 152 11.35 -14.11 3.12
C GLU A 152 11.91 -12.70 2.88
N VAL A 153 12.24 -12.01 3.96
CA VAL A 153 12.76 -10.65 3.94
C VAL A 153 14.19 -10.64 4.45
N LYS A 154 15.09 -10.11 3.62
CA LYS A 154 16.48 -9.86 4.00
C LYS A 154 16.74 -8.36 4.05
N THR A 155 17.22 -7.88 5.19
CA THR A 155 17.68 -6.50 5.32
C THR A 155 19.03 -6.33 4.62
N LEU A 156 19.08 -5.47 3.62
CA LEU A 156 20.31 -5.14 2.89
C LEU A 156 21.04 -3.97 3.52
N SER A 157 20.30 -2.96 3.94
CA SER A 157 20.81 -1.80 4.64
C SER A 157 19.80 -1.36 5.70
N ARG A 158 20.28 -0.93 6.84
CA ARG A 158 19.47 -0.29 7.88
C ARG A 158 19.81 1.18 7.93
N ASP A 159 18.78 2.00 7.90
CA ASP A 159 18.92 3.36 8.34
C ASP A 159 18.93 3.38 9.88
N ARG A 160 20.05 3.76 10.45
CA ARG A 160 20.22 3.82 11.91
C ARG A 160 19.86 5.19 12.46
N SER A 161 19.47 6.08 11.60
CA SER A 161 19.10 7.42 12.02
C SER A 161 17.70 7.42 12.61
N ASN A 162 17.55 8.15 13.69
CA ASN A 162 16.25 8.50 14.21
C ASN A 162 15.58 9.52 13.25
N PHE A 163 14.31 9.84 13.47
CA PHE A 163 13.53 10.78 12.68
C PHE A 163 14.20 12.11 12.35
N ALA A 164 15.22 12.52 13.13
CA ALA A 164 15.92 13.78 12.95
C ALA A 164 17.05 13.73 11.90
N HIS A 165 17.54 12.56 11.54
CA HIS A 165 18.75 12.40 10.73
C HIS A 165 18.61 11.36 9.61
N GLY A 166 17.45 10.73 9.45
CA GLY A 166 17.21 9.71 8.43
C GLY A 166 17.03 10.29 7.04
N ASN A 167 17.37 9.49 6.03
CA ASN A 167 17.04 9.80 4.66
C ASN A 167 15.52 9.71 4.47
N HIS A 168 14.87 10.85 4.43
CA HIS A 168 13.44 10.95 4.18
C HIS A 168 13.15 11.04 2.68
N GLY A 169 13.67 10.08 1.91
CA GLY A 169 13.39 10.01 0.49
C GLY A 169 12.02 9.38 0.22
N LYS A 170 11.20 10.04 -0.58
CA LYS A 170 10.08 9.36 -1.24
C LYS A 170 10.67 8.74 -2.50
N GLY A 171 10.68 7.41 -2.55
CA GLY A 171 11.13 6.66 -3.73
C GLY A 171 10.25 6.86 -4.96
#